data_929982a74cbde73e5636e48489b52cd3
#
_entry.id   929982a74cbde73e5636e48489b52cd3
#
_cell.length_a   1.000
_cell.length_b   1.000
_cell.length_c   1.000
_cell.angle_alpha   90.00
_cell.angle_beta   90.00
_cell.angle_gamma   90.00
#
_symmetry.space_group_name_H-M   'P 1'
#
loop_
_entity.id
_entity.type
_entity.pdbx_description
1 polymer ?
#
loop_
_entity_poly.entity_id
_entity_poly.type
_entity_poly.pdbx_seq_one_letter_code
_entity_poly.pdbx_strand_id
1 'polypeptide(L)'
;MSFGVTVQPETQSFTYHSKLSMEGLTILGSTGSIGTQTLDIVRRNPERFHITSLVAHSRWQELAQQAREFEVESVVIGDKSHYRELQEALKDTRIEVMAGSEAIEEVARSYRSD
;
A
#
# COMPACT_ATOMS: atom_id res chain seq x y z
N MET A 1 -12.56 5.54 -14.59
CA MET A 1 -11.45 4.82 -14.61
C MET A 1 -11.06 4.34 -13.27
N SER A 2 -10.70 3.23 -13.19
CA SER A 2 -10.35 2.74 -11.92
C SER A 2 -8.88 2.75 -11.82
N PHE A 3 -8.43 2.74 -10.65
CA PHE A 3 -7.09 2.49 -10.42
C PHE A 3 -6.91 1.07 -10.68
N GLY A 4 -6.32 0.67 -11.59
CA GLY A 4 -5.89 -0.69 -11.61
C GLY A 4 -4.91 -0.87 -10.48
N VAL A 5 -4.25 -1.96 -10.45
CA VAL A 5 -3.18 -2.15 -9.52
C VAL A 5 -1.93 -1.60 -10.17
N THR A 6 -1.26 -0.75 -9.43
CA THR A 6 0.06 -0.34 -9.84
C THR A 6 1.01 -0.92 -8.83
N VAL A 7 1.90 -1.75 -9.30
CA VAL A 7 2.90 -2.34 -8.45
C VAL A 7 4.22 -1.80 -8.88
N GLN A 8 4.92 -1.14 -7.98
CA GLN A 8 6.15 -0.48 -8.33
C GLN A 8 7.25 -0.96 -7.43
N PRO A 9 8.04 -1.88 -7.90
CA PRO A 9 9.16 -2.34 -7.09
C PRO A 9 10.24 -1.27 -7.05
N GLU A 10 10.86 -1.17 -5.92
CA GLU A 10 11.84 -0.14 -5.74
C GLU A 10 13.09 -0.37 -6.52
N THR A 11 13.43 -1.60 -6.73
CA THR A 11 14.67 -1.86 -7.41
C THR A 11 14.45 -2.80 -8.51
N GLN A 12 13.76 -2.38 -9.47
CA GLN A 12 13.33 -3.28 -10.46
C GLN A 12 14.41 -3.84 -11.32
N SER A 13 15.54 -3.22 -11.41
CA SER A 13 16.49 -3.70 -12.35
C SER A 13 17.46 -4.72 -11.80
N PHE A 14 17.30 -5.12 -10.60
CA PHE A 14 18.29 -5.95 -10.00
C PHE A 14 17.78 -7.23 -9.53
N THR A 15 17.23 -7.95 -10.43
CA THR A 15 16.59 -9.14 -10.03
C THR A 15 17.51 -10.16 -9.45
N TYR A 16 18.72 -10.19 -9.89
CA TYR A 16 19.55 -11.28 -9.47
C TYR A 16 20.02 -11.16 -8.04
N HIS A 17 19.93 -10.00 -7.42
CA HIS A 17 20.27 -9.99 -6.03
C HIS A 17 19.12 -9.83 -5.13
N SER A 18 17.98 -9.93 -5.62
CA SER A 18 16.83 -9.75 -4.78
C SER A 18 16.70 -10.85 -3.78
N LYS A 19 17.40 -11.92 -3.91
CA LYS A 19 17.26 -12.95 -2.91
C LYS A 19 17.74 -12.49 -1.56
N LEU A 20 18.53 -11.44 -1.52
CA LEU A 20 19.00 -10.94 -0.24
C LEU A 20 18.25 -9.73 0.21
N SER A 21 17.35 -9.19 -0.59
CA SER A 21 16.62 -8.00 -0.19
C SER A 21 15.19 -8.15 -0.61
N MET A 22 14.31 -7.57 0.18
CA MET A 22 12.91 -7.53 -0.13
C MET A 22 12.60 -6.36 -0.99
N GLU A 23 11.68 -6.54 -1.92
CA GLU A 23 11.19 -5.44 -2.70
C GLU A 23 10.05 -4.76 -1.98
N GLY A 24 10.09 -3.44 -1.90
CA GLY A 24 9.02 -2.67 -1.34
C GLY A 24 8.00 -2.34 -2.42
N LEU A 25 6.75 -2.47 -2.09
CA LEU A 25 5.68 -2.27 -3.05
C LEU A 25 4.67 -1.26 -2.54
N THR A 26 4.17 -0.46 -3.45
CA THR A 26 3.01 0.38 -3.20
C THR A 26 1.87 -0.14 -4.04
N ILE A 27 0.73 -0.37 -3.44
CA ILE A 27 -0.41 -0.92 -4.15
C ILE A 27 -1.52 0.09 -4.17
N LEU A 28 -1.85 0.56 -5.37
CA LEU A 28 -2.94 1.50 -5.56
C LEU A 28 -4.20 0.70 -5.81
N GLY A 29 -5.23 0.97 -5.03
CA GLY A 29 -6.47 0.23 -5.16
C GLY A 29 -6.42 -1.10 -4.45
N SER A 30 -5.89 -1.12 -3.24
CA SER A 30 -5.63 -2.38 -2.54
C SER A 30 -6.91 -3.13 -2.17
N THR A 31 -8.03 -2.44 -2.07
CA THR A 31 -9.28 -3.10 -1.70
C THR A 31 -10.10 -3.53 -2.91
N GLY A 32 -9.64 -3.23 -4.12
CA GLY A 32 -10.33 -3.69 -5.33
C GLY A 32 -9.97 -5.12 -5.64
N SER A 33 -10.61 -5.67 -6.66
CA SER A 33 -10.43 -7.09 -6.95
C SER A 33 -9.01 -7.41 -7.37
N ILE A 34 -8.39 -6.57 -8.20
CA ILE A 34 -7.03 -6.84 -8.61
C ILE A 34 -6.07 -6.59 -7.46
N GLY A 35 -6.35 -5.57 -6.65
CA GLY A 35 -5.50 -5.30 -5.51
C GLY A 35 -5.49 -6.43 -4.50
N THR A 36 -6.66 -7.02 -4.24
CA THR A 36 -6.71 -8.13 -3.30
C THR A 36 -6.00 -9.36 -3.86
N GLN A 37 -6.04 -9.55 -5.16
CA GLN A 37 -5.29 -10.64 -5.76
C GLN A 37 -3.80 -10.42 -5.63
N THR A 38 -3.36 -9.19 -5.80
CA THR A 38 -1.95 -8.87 -5.65
C THR A 38 -1.50 -9.10 -4.21
N LEU A 39 -2.33 -8.71 -3.25
CA LEU A 39 -2.00 -8.95 -1.86
C LEU A 39 -1.90 -10.43 -1.55
N ASP A 40 -2.72 -11.23 -2.22
CA ASP A 40 -2.64 -12.66 -2.02
C ASP A 40 -1.30 -13.21 -2.47
N ILE A 41 -0.78 -12.69 -3.56
CA ILE A 41 0.53 -13.11 -4.03
C ILE A 41 1.61 -12.72 -3.03
N VAL A 42 1.52 -11.53 -2.47
CA VAL A 42 2.47 -11.08 -1.48
C VAL A 42 2.38 -11.97 -0.23
N ARG A 43 1.17 -12.31 0.16
CA ARG A 43 0.96 -13.13 1.35
C ARG A 43 1.64 -14.49 1.21
N ARG A 44 1.70 -14.99 -0.01
CA ARG A 44 2.33 -16.28 -0.26
C ARG A 44 3.84 -16.20 -0.44
N ASN A 45 4.36 -14.98 -0.53
CA ASN A 45 5.80 -14.80 -0.76
C ASN A 45 6.35 -13.76 0.19
N PRO A 46 6.22 -14.00 1.50
CA PRO A 46 6.56 -12.95 2.46
C PRO A 46 8.04 -12.62 2.50
N GLU A 47 8.89 -13.52 2.05
CA GLU A 47 10.30 -13.23 2.09
C GLU A 47 10.76 -12.46 0.87
N ARG A 48 9.90 -12.30 -0.13
CA ARG A 48 10.30 -11.58 -1.34
C ARG A 48 9.76 -10.18 -1.41
N PHE A 49 8.62 -9.94 -0.76
CA PHE A 49 7.93 -8.67 -0.90
C PHE A 49 7.52 -8.15 0.45
N HIS A 50 7.57 -6.84 0.59
CA HIS A 50 6.86 -6.22 1.68
C HIS A 50 6.10 -5.04 1.13
N ILE A 51 5.02 -4.68 1.81
CA ILE A 51 4.18 -3.60 1.33
C ILE A 51 4.59 -2.34 2.05
N THR A 52 5.01 -1.35 1.28
CA THR A 52 5.34 -0.06 1.86
C THR A 52 4.08 0.75 2.11
N SER A 53 3.20 0.82 1.12
CA SER A 53 2.02 1.65 1.22
C SER A 53 0.85 1.00 0.53
N LEU A 54 -0.33 1.24 1.07
CA LEU A 54 -1.59 0.82 0.46
C LEU A 54 -2.46 2.03 0.25
N VAL A 55 -3.14 2.07 -0.89
CA VAL A 55 -4.01 3.17 -1.23
C VAL A 55 -5.38 2.62 -1.58
N ALA A 56 -6.43 3.16 -0.98
CA ALA A 56 -7.79 2.81 -1.30
C ALA A 56 -8.63 4.06 -1.34
N HIS A 57 -9.77 4.00 -2.02
CA HIS A 57 -10.59 5.20 -2.12
C HIS A 57 -11.47 5.40 -0.90
N SER A 58 -12.32 4.45 -0.56
CA SER A 58 -13.27 4.67 0.51
C SER A 58 -13.44 3.49 1.46
N ARG A 59 -12.96 2.33 1.12
CA ARG A 59 -13.16 1.16 1.98
C ARG A 59 -12.15 1.14 3.11
N TRP A 60 -12.35 2.01 4.05
CA TRP A 60 -11.37 2.21 5.08
C TRP A 60 -11.23 1.00 6.01
N GLN A 61 -12.32 0.26 6.21
CA GLN A 61 -12.24 -0.89 7.09
C GLN A 61 -11.37 -1.99 6.51
N GLU A 62 -11.55 -2.26 5.22
CA GLU A 62 -10.68 -3.23 4.56
C GLU A 62 -9.25 -2.75 4.52
N LEU A 63 -9.07 -1.47 4.26
CA LEU A 63 -7.73 -0.91 4.21
C LEU A 63 -7.03 -1.07 5.55
N ALA A 64 -7.75 -0.82 6.63
CA ALA A 64 -7.16 -0.97 7.95
C ALA A 64 -6.76 -2.41 8.23
N GLN A 65 -7.60 -3.36 7.83
CA GLN A 65 -7.26 -4.76 8.02
C GLN A 65 -6.04 -5.15 7.22
N GLN A 66 -5.97 -4.69 5.99
CA GLN A 66 -4.84 -5.00 5.14
C GLN A 66 -3.56 -4.40 5.70
N ALA A 67 -3.67 -3.18 6.20
CA ALA A 67 -2.51 -2.50 6.74
C ALA A 67 -1.94 -3.24 7.94
N ARG A 68 -2.80 -3.75 8.78
CA ARG A 68 -2.34 -4.49 9.94
C ARG A 68 -1.74 -5.84 9.54
N GLU A 69 -2.38 -6.49 8.60
CA GLU A 69 -1.90 -7.80 8.19
C GLU A 69 -0.51 -7.72 7.60
N PHE A 70 -0.30 -6.74 6.74
CA PHE A 70 0.97 -6.65 6.03
C PHE A 70 1.97 -5.73 6.69
N GLU A 71 1.58 -5.11 7.79
CA GLU A 71 2.47 -4.25 8.57
C GLU A 71 3.11 -3.19 7.69
N VAL A 72 2.25 -2.48 6.96
CA VAL A 72 2.73 -1.49 6.01
C VAL A 72 3.24 -0.26 6.74
N GLU A 73 3.96 0.58 6.03
CA GLU A 73 4.48 1.81 6.61
C GLU A 73 3.44 2.92 6.58
N SER A 74 2.61 2.94 5.55
CA SER A 74 1.62 4.00 5.44
C SER A 74 0.43 3.54 4.65
N VAL A 75 -0.69 4.24 4.85
CA VAL A 75 -1.90 4.03 4.06
C VAL A 75 -2.45 5.37 3.65
N VAL A 76 -3.15 5.39 2.53
CA VAL A 76 -3.81 6.59 2.06
C VAL A 76 -5.24 6.24 1.72
N ILE A 77 -6.19 7.00 2.29
CA ILE A 77 -7.58 6.87 1.94
C ILE A 77 -7.95 8.07 1.08
N GLY A 78 -8.48 7.81 -0.11
CA GLY A 78 -8.79 8.90 -1.02
C GLY A 78 -9.91 9.77 -0.52
N ASP A 79 -10.92 9.18 0.09
CA ASP A 79 -12.06 9.91 0.60
C ASP A 79 -11.73 10.45 1.98
N LYS A 80 -11.49 11.74 2.07
CA LYS A 80 -11.07 12.36 3.32
C LYS A 80 -12.09 12.21 4.44
N SER A 81 -13.34 11.96 4.10
CA SER A 81 -14.36 11.85 5.12
C SER A 81 -14.15 10.63 6.02
N HIS A 82 -13.33 9.69 5.58
CA HIS A 82 -13.05 8.51 6.39
C HIS A 82 -11.68 8.57 7.09
N TYR A 83 -11.05 9.72 7.06
CA TYR A 83 -9.71 9.83 7.63
C TYR A 83 -9.70 9.53 9.12
N ARG A 84 -10.68 10.07 9.84
CA ARG A 84 -10.71 9.88 11.28
C ARG A 84 -10.94 8.44 11.66
N GLU A 85 -11.86 7.79 10.98
CA GLU A 85 -12.14 6.40 11.29
C GLU A 85 -10.92 5.53 11.04
N LEU A 86 -10.22 5.80 9.94
CA LEU A 86 -9.05 5.02 9.61
C LEU A 86 -7.94 5.30 10.62
N GLN A 87 -7.76 6.56 10.99
CA GLN A 87 -6.75 6.92 11.95
C GLN A 87 -7.02 6.24 13.29
N GLU A 88 -8.27 6.23 13.71
CA GLU A 88 -8.63 5.60 14.95
C GLU A 88 -8.39 4.10 14.90
N ALA A 89 -8.69 3.49 13.76
CA ALA A 89 -8.53 2.05 13.61
C ALA A 89 -7.06 1.63 13.66
N LEU A 90 -6.15 2.52 13.36
CA LEU A 90 -4.74 2.20 13.32
C LEU A 90 -3.92 2.92 14.37
N LYS A 91 -4.57 3.51 15.36
CA LYS A 91 -3.87 4.37 16.30
C LYS A 91 -2.88 3.64 17.17
N ASP A 92 -3.06 2.33 17.34
CA ASP A 92 -2.14 1.56 18.16
C ASP A 92 -0.99 1.00 17.35
N THR A 93 -0.85 1.44 16.12
CA THR A 93 0.24 0.99 15.27
C THR A 93 1.13 2.17 14.94
N ARG A 94 2.21 1.90 14.24
CA ARG A 94 3.07 2.95 13.76
C ARG A 94 2.77 3.35 12.33
N ILE A 95 1.67 2.85 11.80
CA ILE A 95 1.33 3.10 10.41
C ILE A 95 0.88 4.54 10.25
N GLU A 96 1.46 5.21 9.27
CA GLU A 96 1.10 6.59 8.98
C GLU A 96 -0.17 6.61 8.16
N VAL A 97 -1.14 7.43 8.55
CA VAL A 97 -2.42 7.51 7.87
C VAL A 97 -2.52 8.85 7.17
N MET A 98 -2.80 8.81 5.87
CA MET A 98 -2.94 10.00 5.06
C MET A 98 -4.24 9.95 4.31
N ALA A 99 -4.69 11.09 3.79
CA ALA A 99 -5.97 11.13 3.09
C ALA A 99 -5.91 12.16 1.97
N GLY A 100 -6.71 11.92 0.93
CA GLY A 100 -6.89 12.87 -0.14
C GLY A 100 -6.03 12.59 -1.34
N SER A 101 -6.39 13.22 -2.46
CA SER A 101 -5.68 12.96 -3.71
C SER A 101 -4.24 13.47 -3.66
N GLU A 102 -3.98 14.50 -2.89
CA GLU A 102 -2.62 14.99 -2.77
C GLU A 102 -1.72 13.97 -2.12
N ALA A 103 -2.25 13.26 -1.12
CA ALA A 103 -1.46 12.23 -0.46
C ALA A 103 -1.21 11.07 -1.41
N ILE A 104 -2.19 10.74 -2.24
CA ILE A 104 -2.00 9.69 -3.21
C ILE A 104 -0.89 10.06 -4.18
N GLU A 105 -0.89 11.30 -4.64
CA GLU A 105 0.15 11.75 -5.54
C GLU A 105 1.51 11.70 -4.88
N GLU A 106 1.55 12.08 -3.63
CA GLU A 106 2.82 12.11 -2.93
C GLU A 106 3.41 10.71 -2.79
N VAL A 107 2.57 9.74 -2.44
CA VAL A 107 3.03 8.38 -2.32
C VAL A 107 3.48 7.84 -3.66
N ALA A 108 2.71 8.10 -4.71
CA ALA A 108 3.08 7.63 -6.03
C ALA A 108 4.38 8.27 -6.51
N ARG A 109 4.56 9.55 -6.18
CA ARG A 109 5.73 10.25 -6.64
C ARG A 109 7.00 9.77 -5.98
N SER A 110 6.90 9.32 -4.74
CA SER A 110 8.08 8.88 -4.03
C SER A 110 8.72 7.66 -4.67
N TYR A 111 7.96 6.93 -5.46
CA TYR A 111 8.52 5.76 -6.13
C TYR A 111 9.07 6.09 -7.50
N ARG A 112 8.77 7.27 -7.99
CA ARG A 112 9.30 7.66 -9.25
C ARG A 112 10.42 8.60 -9.13
N SER A 113 10.78 8.93 -7.97
CA SER A 113 11.79 9.92 -7.84
C SER A 113 13.07 9.36 -8.30
N ASP A 114 13.78 9.99 -8.80
CA ASP A 114 14.94 9.60 -9.21
C ASP A 114 15.86 10.45 -9.18
#